data_a60029523fc4e5d1a4131c9cf41edea0
#
_entry.id   a60029523fc4e5d1a4131c9cf41edea0
#
_cell.length_a   1.000
_cell.length_b   1.000
_cell.length_c   1.000
_cell.angle_alpha   90.00
_cell.angle_beta   90.00
_cell.angle_gamma   90.00
#
_symmetry.space_group_name_H-M   'P 1'
#
loop_
_entity.id
_entity.type
_entity.pdbx_description
1 polymer ?
#
loop_
_entity_poly.entity_id
_entity_poly.type
_entity_poly.pdbx_seq_one_letter_code
_entity_poly.pdbx_strand_id
1 'polypeptide(L)'
;MNNFLLSILVLPFLITVVSAETFTTALSKAYKNNSELNAERENINISEQELKISQGNYLPTLTLSGSKSQEDTDKLTNQSGGNATINDVNPLTKSISVEQTLIDFGRGADLSKSKIGLDLAKAKLLKKEQDILYKTTEAYTGLILANEKFKINIDNVELLSRQVETDRIRVERGTITLSDASQSESSFAEAQA
;
A
#
# COMPACT_ATOMS: atom_id res chain seq x y z
N MET A 1 -33.63 55.31 3.51
CA MET A 1 -34.31 54.16 4.12
C MET A 1 -33.64 52.93 3.55
N ASN A 2 -32.60 52.41 4.25
CA ASN A 2 -31.79 51.29 3.83
C ASN A 2 -32.25 50.03 4.57
N ASN A 3 -32.81 49.09 3.84
CA ASN A 3 -33.14 47.77 4.36
C ASN A 3 -31.92 46.86 4.22
N PHE A 4 -31.23 46.59 5.33
CA PHE A 4 -30.16 45.63 5.44
C PHE A 4 -30.78 44.24 5.70
N LEU A 5 -30.89 43.43 4.66
CA LEU A 5 -31.32 42.02 4.77
C LEU A 5 -30.14 41.17 5.31
N LEU A 6 -30.23 40.82 6.58
CA LEU A 6 -29.32 39.90 7.27
C LEU A 6 -29.62 38.47 6.82
N SER A 7 -28.87 37.96 5.84
CA SER A 7 -28.96 36.58 5.39
C SER A 7 -28.25 35.67 6.40
N ILE A 8 -29.01 35.00 7.26
CA ILE A 8 -28.48 33.93 8.17
C ILE A 8 -28.20 32.70 7.34
N LEU A 9 -26.90 32.46 7.12
CA LEU A 9 -26.39 31.22 6.49
C LEU A 9 -26.52 30.08 7.50
N VAL A 10 -27.59 29.31 7.42
CA VAL A 10 -27.77 28.05 8.18
C VAL A 10 -26.86 27.01 7.54
N LEU A 11 -25.70 26.75 8.15
CA LEU A 11 -24.80 25.68 7.77
C LEU A 11 -25.41 24.35 8.26
N PRO A 12 -25.79 23.39 7.39
CA PRO A 12 -26.26 22.10 7.85
C PRO A 12 -25.09 21.33 8.50
N PHE A 13 -25.16 21.14 9.81
CA PHE A 13 -24.24 20.30 10.56
C PHE A 13 -24.56 18.84 10.17
N LEU A 14 -23.79 18.31 9.21
CA LEU A 14 -23.83 16.90 8.84
C LEU A 14 -23.32 16.07 10.03
N ILE A 15 -24.24 15.58 10.86
CA ILE A 15 -23.96 14.60 11.88
C ILE A 15 -23.66 13.29 11.13
N THR A 16 -22.39 13.00 10.89
CA THR A 16 -21.97 11.68 10.45
C THR A 16 -22.21 10.72 11.61
N VAL A 17 -23.21 9.87 11.47
CA VAL A 17 -23.44 8.75 12.40
C VAL A 17 -22.21 7.85 12.29
N VAL A 18 -21.29 7.93 13.27
CA VAL A 18 -20.21 6.98 13.43
C VAL A 18 -20.84 5.66 13.87
N SER A 19 -21.19 4.85 12.89
CA SER A 19 -21.63 3.48 13.14
C SER A 19 -20.41 2.70 13.64
N ALA A 20 -20.52 2.07 14.79
CA ALA A 20 -19.47 1.18 15.30
C ALA A 20 -19.18 0.12 14.22
N GLU A 21 -17.96 0.11 13.73
CA GLU A 21 -17.56 -0.78 12.64
C GLU A 21 -17.49 -2.22 13.16
N THR A 22 -18.22 -3.11 12.52
CA THR A 22 -18.19 -4.53 12.91
C THR A 22 -16.85 -5.17 12.48
N PHE A 23 -16.44 -6.21 13.18
CA PHE A 23 -15.22 -6.97 12.82
C PHE A 23 -15.20 -7.40 11.35
N THR A 24 -16.34 -7.93 10.86
CA THR A 24 -16.46 -8.35 9.45
C THR A 24 -16.29 -7.17 8.48
N THR A 25 -16.82 -6.00 8.84
CA THR A 25 -16.66 -4.79 8.00
C THR A 25 -15.21 -4.32 7.97
N ALA A 26 -14.53 -4.34 9.12
CA ALA A 26 -13.11 -4.00 9.21
C ALA A 26 -12.24 -4.94 8.36
N LEU A 27 -12.46 -6.26 8.44
CA LEU A 27 -11.77 -7.24 7.59
C LEU A 27 -12.03 -7.00 6.11
N SER A 28 -13.30 -6.74 5.73
CA SER A 28 -13.65 -6.48 4.32
C SER A 28 -13.00 -5.20 3.79
N LYS A 29 -12.96 -4.14 4.58
CA LYS A 29 -12.27 -2.90 4.20
C LYS A 29 -10.78 -3.08 4.08
N ALA A 30 -10.15 -3.77 5.02
CA ALA A 30 -8.72 -4.10 4.96
C ALA A 30 -8.40 -4.91 3.70
N TYR A 31 -9.18 -5.96 3.40
CA TYR A 31 -8.98 -6.79 2.22
C TYR A 31 -9.13 -6.03 0.90
N LYS A 32 -10.08 -5.09 0.82
CA LYS A 32 -10.35 -4.33 -0.42
C LYS A 32 -9.41 -3.15 -0.63
N ASN A 33 -9.06 -2.44 0.45
CA ASN A 33 -8.44 -1.12 0.35
C ASN A 33 -6.97 -1.09 0.76
N ASN A 34 -6.41 -2.21 1.24
CA ASN A 34 -5.02 -2.24 1.65
C ASN A 34 -4.09 -2.08 0.44
N SER A 35 -3.21 -1.08 0.48
CA SER A 35 -2.31 -0.74 -0.63
C SER A 35 -1.26 -1.82 -0.91
N GLU A 36 -0.76 -2.50 0.15
CA GLU A 36 0.23 -3.58 -0.01
C GLU A 36 -0.41 -4.80 -0.69
N LEU A 37 -1.67 -5.11 -0.34
CA LEU A 37 -2.40 -6.21 -0.95
C LEU A 37 -2.74 -5.90 -2.42
N ASN A 38 -3.10 -4.65 -2.73
CA ASN A 38 -3.34 -4.23 -4.10
C ASN A 38 -2.06 -4.26 -4.94
N ALA A 39 -0.91 -3.87 -4.37
CA ALA A 39 0.38 -4.01 -5.04
C ALA A 39 0.73 -5.48 -5.34
N GLU A 40 0.45 -6.40 -4.41
CA GLU A 40 0.71 -7.83 -4.65
C GLU A 40 -0.25 -8.43 -5.70
N ARG A 41 -1.48 -7.93 -5.83
CA ARG A 41 -2.38 -8.27 -6.95
C ARG A 41 -1.81 -7.83 -8.30
N GLU A 42 -1.22 -6.64 -8.37
CA GLU A 42 -0.56 -6.18 -9.60
C GLU A 42 0.71 -6.98 -9.94
N ASN A 43 1.41 -7.53 -8.95
CA ASN A 43 2.54 -8.44 -9.19
C ASN A 43 2.14 -9.71 -9.94
N ILE A 44 0.90 -10.20 -9.77
CA ILE A 44 0.37 -11.29 -10.60
C ILE A 44 0.26 -10.84 -12.06
N ASN A 45 -0.29 -9.65 -12.33
CA ASN A 45 -0.40 -9.11 -13.68
C ASN A 45 0.99 -8.98 -14.34
N ILE A 46 2.00 -8.53 -13.59
CA ILE A 46 3.39 -8.46 -14.05
C ILE A 46 3.89 -9.86 -14.44
N SER A 47 3.72 -10.85 -13.57
CA SER A 47 4.16 -12.23 -13.83
C SER A 47 3.41 -12.88 -15.00
N GLU A 48 2.15 -12.53 -15.22
CA GLU A 48 1.40 -12.95 -16.41
C GLU A 48 1.96 -12.34 -17.70
N GLN A 49 2.37 -11.07 -17.68
CA GLN A 49 3.02 -10.45 -18.83
C GLN A 49 4.41 -11.04 -19.10
N GLU A 50 5.20 -11.33 -18.06
CA GLU A 50 6.48 -12.04 -18.19
C GLU A 50 6.30 -13.42 -18.84
N LEU A 51 5.25 -14.16 -18.47
CA LEU A 51 4.91 -15.42 -19.12
C LEU A 51 4.58 -15.21 -20.59
N LYS A 52 3.78 -14.18 -20.95
CA LYS A 52 3.46 -13.84 -22.34
C LYS A 52 4.69 -13.44 -23.14
N ILE A 53 5.63 -12.71 -22.53
CA ILE A 53 6.92 -12.35 -23.14
C ILE A 53 7.71 -13.62 -23.46
N SER A 54 7.83 -14.56 -22.49
CA SER A 54 8.50 -15.84 -22.70
C SER A 54 7.85 -16.69 -23.81
N GLN A 55 6.52 -16.63 -23.94
CA GLN A 55 5.80 -17.24 -25.06
C GLN A 55 6.07 -16.51 -26.38
N GLY A 56 6.14 -15.17 -26.34
CA GLY A 56 6.46 -14.33 -27.50
C GLY A 56 7.82 -14.62 -28.13
N ASN A 57 8.78 -15.09 -27.32
CA ASN A 57 10.12 -15.49 -27.79
C ASN A 57 10.09 -16.68 -28.80
N TYR A 58 8.97 -17.37 -28.91
CA TYR A 58 8.76 -18.41 -29.93
C TYR A 58 8.27 -17.86 -31.28
N LEU A 59 7.91 -16.58 -31.34
CA LEU A 59 7.44 -15.91 -32.55
C LEU A 59 8.60 -15.27 -33.32
N PRO A 60 8.44 -15.03 -34.64
CA PRO A 60 9.42 -14.28 -35.43
C PRO A 60 9.47 -12.82 -34.97
N THR A 61 10.68 -12.25 -34.97
CA THR A 61 10.91 -10.82 -34.73
C THR A 61 10.94 -10.09 -36.04
N LEU A 62 10.10 -9.06 -36.19
CA LEU A 62 10.08 -8.13 -37.32
C LEU A 62 10.77 -6.83 -36.91
N THR A 63 11.86 -6.49 -37.58
CA THR A 63 12.60 -5.25 -37.36
C THR A 63 12.51 -4.35 -38.59
N LEU A 64 12.02 -3.13 -38.39
CA LEU A 64 12.06 -2.05 -39.37
C LEU A 64 13.12 -1.06 -38.98
N SER A 65 14.11 -0.81 -39.84
CA SER A 65 15.16 0.17 -39.62
C SER A 65 15.29 1.14 -40.76
N GLY A 66 15.66 2.38 -40.42
CA GLY A 66 15.93 3.42 -41.39
C GLY A 66 17.09 4.29 -40.90
N SER A 67 18.06 4.53 -41.75
CA SER A 67 19.17 5.45 -41.51
C SER A 67 19.33 6.41 -42.64
N LYS A 68 19.62 7.66 -42.30
CA LYS A 68 20.03 8.70 -43.24
C LYS A 68 21.36 9.25 -42.76
N SER A 69 22.40 9.18 -43.62
CA SER A 69 23.66 9.78 -43.34
C SER A 69 23.93 10.96 -44.29
N GLN A 70 24.76 11.87 -43.86
CA GLN A 70 25.30 12.96 -44.70
C GLN A 70 26.81 12.76 -44.76
N GLU A 71 27.31 12.62 -45.98
CA GLU A 71 28.74 12.42 -46.23
C GLU A 71 29.37 13.73 -46.73
N ASP A 72 30.58 14.02 -46.20
CA ASP A 72 31.42 15.13 -46.66
C ASP A 72 32.28 14.63 -47.83
N THR A 73 31.98 15.12 -49.02
CA THR A 73 32.58 14.64 -50.28
C THR A 73 33.95 15.24 -50.58
N ASP A 74 34.39 16.28 -49.85
CA ASP A 74 35.69 16.93 -50.09
C ASP A 74 36.90 16.04 -49.77
N LYS A 75 36.67 14.93 -49.08
CA LYS A 75 37.70 13.94 -48.69
C LYS A 75 37.65 12.65 -49.50
N LEU A 76 36.72 12.51 -50.42
CA LEU A 76 36.52 11.28 -51.18
C LEU A 76 37.37 11.29 -52.47
N THR A 77 38.49 10.57 -52.41
CA THR A 77 39.33 10.29 -53.61
C THR A 77 39.39 8.78 -53.86
N ASN A 78 39.44 8.38 -55.13
CA ASN A 78 39.68 6.97 -55.42
C ASN A 78 41.16 6.61 -55.19
N GLN A 79 41.47 5.31 -55.04
CA GLN A 79 42.79 4.82 -54.74
C GLN A 79 43.82 5.12 -55.85
N SER A 80 43.43 5.53 -57.01
CA SER A 80 44.29 5.92 -58.17
C SER A 80 44.49 7.43 -58.28
N GLY A 81 44.01 8.23 -57.31
CA GLY A 81 44.20 9.68 -57.28
C GLY A 81 43.30 10.48 -58.25
N GLY A 82 42.37 9.85 -58.92
CA GLY A 82 41.36 10.54 -59.76
C GLY A 82 40.16 11.00 -58.89
N ASN A 83 39.33 11.87 -59.48
CA ASN A 83 38.06 12.27 -58.84
C ASN A 83 37.15 11.08 -58.69
N ALA A 84 36.67 10.78 -57.48
CA ALA A 84 35.68 9.76 -57.23
C ALA A 84 34.33 10.22 -57.79
N THR A 85 33.65 9.34 -58.56
CA THR A 85 32.28 9.58 -58.97
C THR A 85 31.39 9.29 -57.76
N ILE A 86 30.81 10.30 -57.16
CA ILE A 86 29.94 10.19 -56.01
C ILE A 86 28.50 10.23 -56.52
N ASN A 87 27.83 9.11 -56.36
CA ASN A 87 26.43 8.97 -56.84
C ASN A 87 25.38 9.34 -55.80
N ASP A 88 25.71 9.24 -54.51
CA ASP A 88 24.79 9.56 -53.40
C ASP A 88 25.53 10.06 -52.17
N VAL A 89 25.44 11.37 -51.95
CA VAL A 89 26.14 12.07 -50.80
C VAL A 89 25.30 12.02 -49.52
N ASN A 90 24.02 11.67 -49.60
CA ASN A 90 23.12 11.59 -48.50
C ASN A 90 22.33 10.28 -48.53
N PRO A 91 23.01 9.15 -48.37
CA PRO A 91 22.34 7.86 -48.52
C PRO A 91 21.23 7.68 -47.50
N LEU A 92 20.07 7.25 -47.97
CA LEU A 92 18.94 6.85 -47.17
C LEU A 92 18.77 5.34 -47.32
N THR A 93 19.03 4.63 -46.22
CA THR A 93 18.85 3.17 -46.17
C THR A 93 17.58 2.85 -45.37
N LYS A 94 16.73 2.03 -45.93
CA LYS A 94 15.54 1.47 -45.27
C LYS A 94 15.60 -0.06 -45.37
N SER A 95 15.44 -0.75 -44.26
CA SER A 95 15.43 -2.22 -44.28
C SER A 95 14.30 -2.79 -43.44
N ILE A 96 13.76 -3.90 -43.88
CA ILE A 96 12.82 -4.73 -43.15
C ILE A 96 13.51 -6.09 -43.00
N SER A 97 13.67 -6.54 -41.76
CA SER A 97 14.22 -7.87 -41.47
C SER A 97 13.23 -8.70 -40.65
N VAL A 98 13.11 -9.96 -40.99
CA VAL A 98 12.36 -10.96 -40.23
C VAL A 98 13.35 -12.01 -39.73
N GLU A 99 13.41 -12.18 -38.43
CA GLU A 99 14.32 -13.15 -37.83
C GLU A 99 13.51 -14.18 -37.03
N GLN A 100 13.74 -15.47 -37.29
CA GLN A 100 13.12 -16.56 -36.55
C GLN A 100 14.20 -17.50 -36.07
N THR A 101 14.35 -17.60 -34.73
CA THR A 101 15.22 -18.61 -34.14
C THR A 101 14.55 -19.97 -34.20
N LEU A 102 15.17 -20.92 -34.89
CA LEU A 102 14.61 -22.25 -35.09
C LEU A 102 14.94 -23.22 -33.93
N ILE A 103 16.14 -23.12 -33.38
CA ILE A 103 16.61 -24.01 -32.31
C ILE A 103 17.22 -23.13 -31.20
N ASP A 104 16.65 -23.24 -30.01
CA ASP A 104 17.17 -22.63 -28.79
C ASP A 104 16.76 -23.51 -27.59
N PHE A 105 17.74 -24.19 -26.99
CA PHE A 105 17.51 -25.11 -25.85
C PHE A 105 17.16 -24.36 -24.57
N GLY A 106 17.47 -23.05 -24.46
CA GLY A 106 17.18 -22.20 -23.29
C GLY A 106 15.69 -21.82 -23.20
N ARG A 107 14.98 -21.65 -24.30
CA ARG A 107 13.58 -21.19 -24.34
C ARG A 107 12.61 -22.02 -23.50
N GLY A 108 12.77 -23.35 -23.52
CA GLY A 108 11.92 -24.24 -22.74
C GLY A 108 12.12 -24.04 -21.23
N ALA A 109 13.35 -23.80 -20.81
CA ALA A 109 13.68 -23.52 -19.42
C ALA A 109 13.13 -22.12 -19.00
N ASP A 110 13.28 -21.10 -19.85
CA ASP A 110 12.75 -19.75 -19.60
C ASP A 110 11.23 -19.74 -19.50
N LEU A 111 10.54 -20.45 -20.38
CA LEU A 111 9.09 -20.59 -20.32
C LEU A 111 8.65 -21.31 -19.03
N SER A 112 9.35 -22.36 -18.63
CA SER A 112 9.09 -23.07 -17.37
C SER A 112 9.34 -22.19 -16.15
N LYS A 113 10.42 -21.42 -16.17
CA LYS A 113 10.74 -20.43 -15.13
C LYS A 113 9.64 -19.37 -15.00
N SER A 114 9.12 -18.83 -16.11
CA SER A 114 8.05 -17.84 -16.09
C SER A 114 6.73 -18.42 -15.58
N LYS A 115 6.41 -19.68 -15.90
CA LYS A 115 5.25 -20.39 -15.34
C LYS A 115 5.36 -20.53 -13.82
N ILE A 116 6.51 -21.01 -13.34
CA ILE A 116 6.77 -21.14 -11.89
C ILE A 116 6.77 -19.77 -11.21
N GLY A 117 7.28 -18.74 -11.88
CA GLY A 117 7.23 -17.34 -11.43
C GLY A 117 5.80 -16.87 -11.17
N LEU A 118 4.87 -17.18 -12.08
CA LEU A 118 3.45 -16.86 -11.89
C LEU A 118 2.84 -17.61 -10.70
N ASP A 119 3.16 -18.90 -10.54
CA ASP A 119 2.67 -19.67 -9.40
C ASP A 119 3.25 -19.16 -8.07
N LEU A 120 4.50 -18.72 -8.07
CA LEU A 120 5.12 -18.05 -6.92
C LEU A 120 4.42 -16.73 -6.58
N ALA A 121 4.07 -15.91 -7.59
CA ALA A 121 3.34 -14.67 -7.37
C ALA A 121 1.96 -14.92 -6.73
N LYS A 122 1.24 -15.94 -7.18
CA LYS A 122 -0.04 -16.37 -6.58
C LYS A 122 0.13 -16.82 -5.12
N ALA A 123 1.17 -17.59 -4.83
CA ALA A 123 1.45 -18.03 -3.45
C ALA A 123 1.82 -16.85 -2.54
N LYS A 124 2.57 -15.87 -3.04
CA LYS A 124 2.89 -14.62 -2.33
C LYS A 124 1.63 -13.80 -2.03
N LEU A 125 0.72 -13.67 -3.01
CA LEU A 125 -0.56 -13.00 -2.79
C LEU A 125 -1.35 -13.68 -1.67
N LEU A 126 -1.50 -15.00 -1.70
CA LEU A 126 -2.21 -15.73 -0.65
C LEU A 126 -1.60 -15.51 0.73
N LYS A 127 -0.27 -15.55 0.83
CA LYS A 127 0.43 -15.23 2.07
C LYS A 127 0.14 -13.80 2.52
N LYS A 128 0.18 -12.84 1.61
CA LYS A 128 -0.10 -11.43 1.92
C LYS A 128 -1.54 -11.22 2.40
N GLU A 129 -2.50 -11.91 1.79
CA GLU A 129 -3.90 -11.90 2.25
C GLU A 129 -4.03 -12.37 3.69
N GLN A 130 -3.38 -13.49 4.02
CA GLN A 130 -3.38 -14.03 5.39
C GLN A 130 -2.73 -13.05 6.37
N ASP A 131 -1.58 -12.47 6.02
CA ASP A 131 -0.86 -11.51 6.86
C ASP A 131 -1.71 -10.25 7.15
N ILE A 132 -2.40 -9.72 6.14
CA ILE A 132 -3.25 -8.52 6.30
C ILE A 132 -4.49 -8.85 7.16
N LEU A 133 -5.13 -9.99 6.92
CA LEU A 133 -6.28 -10.41 7.74
C LEU A 133 -5.87 -10.66 9.20
N TYR A 134 -4.70 -11.26 9.43
CA TYR A 134 -4.17 -11.47 10.77
C TYR A 134 -3.91 -10.14 11.49
N LYS A 135 -3.16 -9.22 10.86
CA LYS A 135 -2.88 -7.89 11.42
C LYS A 135 -4.16 -7.09 11.70
N THR A 136 -5.14 -7.19 10.82
CA THR A 136 -6.44 -6.52 11.03
C THR A 136 -7.17 -7.11 12.23
N THR A 137 -7.14 -8.42 12.39
CA THR A 137 -7.73 -9.10 13.56
C THR A 137 -7.04 -8.69 14.85
N GLU A 138 -5.71 -8.68 14.86
CA GLU A 138 -4.91 -8.25 16.02
C GLU A 138 -5.21 -6.80 16.41
N ALA A 139 -5.24 -5.89 15.45
CA ALA A 139 -5.56 -4.48 15.70
C ALA A 139 -6.99 -4.30 16.22
N TYR A 140 -7.96 -5.00 15.65
CA TYR A 140 -9.35 -4.91 16.07
C TYR A 140 -9.58 -5.47 17.48
N THR A 141 -9.01 -6.64 17.80
CA THR A 141 -9.09 -7.22 19.14
C THR A 141 -8.32 -6.40 20.16
N GLY A 142 -7.18 -5.81 19.76
CA GLY A 142 -6.43 -4.86 20.60
C GLY A 142 -7.25 -3.63 20.95
N LEU A 143 -8.00 -3.08 20.00
CA LEU A 143 -8.90 -1.94 20.24
C LEU A 143 -10.03 -2.30 21.22
N ILE A 144 -10.66 -3.47 21.07
CA ILE A 144 -11.69 -3.96 22.01
C ILE A 144 -11.09 -4.07 23.41
N LEU A 145 -9.92 -4.72 23.55
CA LEU A 145 -9.24 -4.88 24.83
C LEU A 145 -8.92 -3.54 25.48
N ALA A 146 -8.43 -2.57 24.70
CA ALA A 146 -8.13 -1.22 25.19
C ALA A 146 -9.40 -0.51 25.69
N ASN A 147 -10.52 -0.62 24.96
CA ASN A 147 -11.78 -0.05 25.39
C ASN A 147 -12.33 -0.68 26.68
N GLU A 148 -12.23 -2.00 26.81
CA GLU A 148 -12.67 -2.66 28.04
C GLU A 148 -11.78 -2.31 29.25
N LYS A 149 -10.45 -2.24 29.04
CA LYS A 149 -9.52 -1.74 30.08
C LYS A 149 -9.86 -0.32 30.48
N PHE A 150 -10.15 0.56 29.52
CA PHE A 150 -10.53 1.94 29.81
C PHE A 150 -11.79 2.04 30.66
N LYS A 151 -12.85 1.26 30.32
CA LYS A 151 -14.06 1.20 31.14
C LYS A 151 -13.79 0.73 32.56
N ILE A 152 -13.03 -0.38 32.71
CA ILE A 152 -12.66 -0.92 34.02
C ILE A 152 -11.90 0.13 34.84
N ASN A 153 -10.99 0.89 34.21
CA ASN A 153 -10.27 1.94 34.91
C ASN A 153 -11.18 3.08 35.37
N ILE A 154 -12.14 3.49 34.53
CA ILE A 154 -13.16 4.49 34.93
C ILE A 154 -13.95 4.00 36.14
N ASP A 155 -14.46 2.77 36.09
CA ASP A 155 -15.25 2.18 37.18
C ASP A 155 -14.40 2.08 38.46
N ASN A 156 -13.10 1.75 38.34
CA ASN A 156 -12.18 1.70 39.46
C ASN A 156 -11.94 3.08 40.09
N VAL A 157 -11.76 4.11 39.28
CA VAL A 157 -11.64 5.51 39.76
C VAL A 157 -12.90 5.94 40.52
N GLU A 158 -14.08 5.62 39.98
CA GLU A 158 -15.35 5.93 40.64
C GLU A 158 -15.49 5.18 41.97
N LEU A 159 -15.15 3.89 42.02
CA LEU A 159 -15.17 3.09 43.23
C LEU A 159 -14.26 3.69 44.32
N LEU A 160 -13.02 4.01 43.94
CA LEU A 160 -12.02 4.57 44.89
C LEU A 160 -12.41 5.99 45.36
N SER A 161 -13.05 6.80 44.52
CA SER A 161 -13.63 8.08 44.89
C SER A 161 -14.68 7.94 46.00
N ARG A 162 -15.60 6.97 45.85
CA ARG A 162 -16.61 6.66 46.87
C ARG A 162 -16.01 6.10 48.15
N GLN A 163 -14.92 5.33 48.03
CA GLN A 163 -14.16 4.82 49.17
C GLN A 163 -13.58 5.99 49.97
N VAL A 164 -12.89 6.94 49.34
CA VAL A 164 -12.32 8.13 49.97
C VAL A 164 -13.39 8.93 50.72
N GLU A 165 -14.56 9.18 50.08
CA GLU A 165 -15.66 9.87 50.71
C GLU A 165 -16.17 9.14 51.96
N THR A 166 -16.34 7.82 51.88
CA THR A 166 -16.74 6.97 53.00
C THR A 166 -15.72 7.02 54.16
N ASP A 167 -14.44 6.91 53.82
CA ASP A 167 -13.36 6.87 54.82
C ASP A 167 -13.16 8.23 55.50
N ARG A 168 -13.38 9.35 54.86
CA ARG A 168 -13.42 10.69 55.47
C ARG A 168 -14.54 10.76 56.52
N ILE A 169 -15.75 10.29 56.24
CA ILE A 169 -16.87 10.26 57.20
C ILE A 169 -16.50 9.35 58.40
N ARG A 170 -15.81 8.23 58.18
CA ARG A 170 -15.41 7.30 59.22
C ARG A 170 -14.34 7.89 60.13
N VAL A 171 -13.38 8.68 59.60
CA VAL A 171 -12.39 9.43 60.42
C VAL A 171 -13.11 10.42 61.30
N GLU A 172 -14.07 11.21 60.76
CA GLU A 172 -14.86 12.19 61.54
C GLU A 172 -15.61 11.53 62.71
N ARG A 173 -16.06 10.27 62.50
CA ARG A 173 -16.74 9.47 63.53
C ARG A 173 -15.76 8.74 64.46
N GLY A 174 -14.47 8.81 64.24
CA GLY A 174 -13.43 8.13 65.05
C GLY A 174 -13.39 6.62 64.87
N THR A 175 -13.95 6.08 63.77
CA THR A 175 -14.04 4.60 63.52
C THR A 175 -12.84 4.06 62.75
N ILE A 176 -12.05 4.93 62.08
CA ILE A 176 -10.79 4.58 61.41
C ILE A 176 -9.76 5.67 61.68
N THR A 177 -8.48 5.38 61.42
CA THR A 177 -7.39 6.33 61.63
C THR A 177 -7.22 7.27 60.40
N LEU A 178 -6.58 8.44 60.63
CA LEU A 178 -6.22 9.34 59.53
C LEU A 178 -5.27 8.67 58.54
N SER A 179 -4.42 7.76 59.02
CA SER A 179 -3.50 6.99 58.14
C SER A 179 -4.29 6.10 57.15
N ASP A 180 -5.39 5.48 57.57
CA ASP A 180 -6.23 4.64 56.73
C ASP A 180 -6.90 5.49 55.63
N ALA A 181 -7.41 6.67 55.98
CA ALA A 181 -7.99 7.60 55.01
C ALA A 181 -6.96 8.12 54.00
N SER A 182 -5.73 8.44 54.46
CA SER A 182 -4.66 8.85 53.57
C SER A 182 -4.24 7.76 52.57
N GLN A 183 -4.33 6.48 53.00
CA GLN A 183 -4.10 5.34 52.09
C GLN A 183 -5.15 5.28 50.98
N SER A 184 -6.42 5.49 51.31
CA SER A 184 -7.50 5.53 50.31
C SER A 184 -7.33 6.70 49.34
N GLU A 185 -6.94 7.89 49.82
CA GLU A 185 -6.63 9.06 49.01
C GLU A 185 -5.45 8.80 48.06
N SER A 186 -4.39 8.13 48.51
CA SER A 186 -3.26 7.72 47.67
C SER A 186 -3.67 6.76 46.58
N SER A 187 -4.47 5.75 46.93
CA SER A 187 -4.96 4.77 45.95
C SER A 187 -5.87 5.43 44.85
N PHE A 188 -6.70 6.39 45.27
CA PHE A 188 -7.53 7.17 44.35
C PHE A 188 -6.67 8.04 43.44
N ALA A 189 -5.66 8.75 43.97
CA ALA A 189 -4.75 9.56 43.15
C ALA A 189 -3.94 8.71 42.15
N GLU A 190 -3.51 7.50 42.55
CA GLU A 190 -2.84 6.55 41.67
C GLU A 190 -3.73 6.08 40.55
N ALA A 191 -5.03 5.81 40.81
CA ALA A 191 -5.98 5.38 39.79
C ALA A 191 -6.36 6.48 38.80
N GLN A 192 -6.19 7.75 39.16
CA GLN A 192 -6.44 8.90 38.28
C GLN A 192 -5.26 9.21 37.34
N ALA A 193 -4.05 8.76 37.63
CA ALA A 193 -2.83 9.00 36.86
C ALA A 193 -2.70 8.08 35.65
#